data_c6ca8c6d140be450caf89b5b876b08ca
#
_entry.id   c6ca8c6d140be450caf89b5b876b08ca
#
_cell.length_a   1.000
_cell.length_b   1.000
_cell.length_c   1.000
_cell.angle_alpha   90.00
_cell.angle_beta   90.00
_cell.angle_gamma   90.00
#
_symmetry.space_group_name_H-M   'P 1'
#
loop_
_entity.id
_entity.type
_entity.pdbx_description
1 polymer ?
#
loop_
_entity_poly.entity_id
_entity_poly.type
_entity_poly.pdbx_seq_one_letter_code
_entity_poly.pdbx_strand_id
1 'polypeptide(L)'
;NGREKEWGTVLEKAQRYTSLAFFFAMMTGSAFYDASFVNSCLYFVGIEYEFTSQALIKAPILLTFISSIVVLIASLGMKESPHEKKETFFGETIRTSLHTTLEAGSWIWKTPLPLGILLASMVLDNVIRQFLTIASAYWSVIDLPLATFGLVASGMSLMGYFVPRFAKYLAEIRTPRQNFFLLCGILMIGLLGLAKAIPYWGILPAVLLYATMQSMNYLASRYLNEHAPSEKRATVLSFRGLSTNVSYGAVSLLYSSLIAWIKTQESQVQLIRPELSEQEAVFVEALGWFPWYFLVTLLGTVLFFRFRFPKNRSTTNDRS
;
A
#
# COMPACT_ATOMS: atom_id res chain seq x y z
N ASN A 1 10.13 -10.48 25.98
CA ASN A 1 9.54 -11.84 25.94
C ASN A 1 10.40 -12.89 25.20
N GLY A 2 11.64 -12.59 24.77
CA GLY A 2 12.60 -13.55 24.18
C GLY A 2 12.21 -14.17 22.82
N ARG A 3 11.07 -13.78 22.22
CA ARG A 3 10.51 -14.35 20.98
C ARG A 3 10.71 -13.46 19.74
N GLU A 4 11.76 -12.66 19.72
CA GLU A 4 12.03 -11.71 18.64
C GLU A 4 12.25 -12.40 17.27
N LYS A 5 12.80 -13.62 17.29
CA LYS A 5 13.01 -14.44 16.08
C LYS A 5 11.70 -14.88 15.41
N GLU A 6 10.59 -14.89 16.14
CA GLU A 6 9.27 -15.29 15.64
C GLU A 6 8.50 -14.14 14.98
N TRP A 7 8.99 -12.89 15.09
CA TRP A 7 8.29 -11.71 14.58
C TRP A 7 7.93 -11.83 13.08
N GLY A 8 8.84 -12.33 12.26
CA GLY A 8 8.57 -12.54 10.84
C GLY A 8 7.39 -13.48 10.58
N THR A 9 7.23 -14.51 11.41
CA THR A 9 6.10 -15.45 11.32
C THR A 9 4.80 -14.83 11.82
N VAL A 10 4.86 -14.04 12.89
CA VAL A 10 3.69 -13.31 13.41
C VAL A 10 3.21 -12.29 12.38
N LEU A 11 4.12 -11.53 11.79
CA LEU A 11 3.82 -10.55 10.75
C LEU A 11 3.21 -11.20 9.50
N GLU A 12 3.77 -12.33 9.05
CA GLU A 12 3.21 -13.12 7.94
C GLU A 12 1.78 -13.55 8.23
N LYS A 13 1.53 -14.15 9.39
CA LYS A 13 0.19 -14.61 9.78
C LYS A 13 -0.80 -13.44 9.87
N ALA A 14 -0.41 -12.35 10.55
CA ALA A 14 -1.26 -11.17 10.67
C ALA A 14 -1.67 -10.63 9.30
N GLN A 15 -0.72 -10.46 8.38
CA GLN A 15 -0.98 -9.95 7.04
C GLN A 15 -1.88 -10.90 6.23
N ARG A 16 -1.68 -12.22 6.35
CA ARG A 16 -2.52 -13.23 5.68
C ARG A 16 -3.96 -13.18 6.17
N TYR A 17 -4.19 -13.15 7.50
CA TYR A 17 -5.55 -13.06 8.04
C TYR A 17 -6.23 -11.75 7.68
N THR A 18 -5.49 -10.64 7.71
CA THR A 18 -6.00 -9.34 7.25
C THR A 18 -6.44 -9.40 5.80
N SER A 19 -5.62 -9.98 4.91
CA SER A 19 -5.96 -10.11 3.49
C SER A 19 -7.18 -11.02 3.26
N LEU A 20 -7.32 -12.08 4.03
CA LEU A 20 -8.49 -12.95 3.97
C LEU A 20 -9.77 -12.21 4.44
N ALA A 21 -9.66 -11.44 5.52
CA ALA A 21 -10.75 -10.59 5.98
C ALA A 21 -11.16 -9.55 4.94
N PHE A 22 -10.20 -8.90 4.28
CA PHE A 22 -10.48 -7.98 3.17
C PHE A 22 -11.14 -8.66 1.98
N PHE A 23 -10.72 -9.88 1.64
CA PHE A 23 -11.37 -10.67 0.58
C PHE A 23 -12.87 -10.83 0.84
N PHE A 24 -13.24 -11.30 2.04
CA PHE A 24 -14.65 -11.46 2.39
C PHE A 24 -15.38 -10.12 2.48
N ALA A 25 -14.76 -9.10 3.04
CA ALA A 25 -15.35 -7.76 3.14
C ALA A 25 -15.64 -7.16 1.76
N MET A 26 -14.70 -7.26 0.80
CA MET A 26 -14.87 -6.77 -0.56
C MET A 26 -15.94 -7.57 -1.33
N MET A 27 -15.95 -8.89 -1.21
CA MET A 27 -17.01 -9.72 -1.81
C MET A 27 -18.38 -9.37 -1.26
N THR A 28 -18.51 -9.29 0.05
CA THR A 28 -19.78 -8.95 0.71
C THR A 28 -20.22 -7.54 0.33
N GLY A 29 -19.32 -6.56 0.40
CA GLY A 29 -19.62 -5.19 -0.02
C GLY A 29 -20.07 -5.10 -1.48
N SER A 30 -19.41 -5.80 -2.38
CA SER A 30 -19.76 -5.85 -3.81
C SER A 30 -21.12 -6.49 -4.05
N ALA A 31 -21.48 -7.54 -3.33
CA ALA A 31 -22.76 -8.22 -3.47
C ALA A 31 -23.94 -7.30 -3.18
N PHE A 32 -23.81 -6.33 -2.26
CA PHE A 32 -24.87 -5.38 -1.95
C PHE A 32 -25.12 -4.32 -3.04
N TYR A 33 -24.24 -4.19 -4.04
CA TYR A 33 -24.51 -3.31 -5.18
C TYR A 33 -25.43 -3.95 -6.24
N ASP A 34 -25.63 -5.27 -6.18
CA ASP A 34 -26.52 -6.00 -7.07
C ASP A 34 -27.80 -6.40 -6.34
N ALA A 35 -28.86 -5.58 -6.53
CA ALA A 35 -30.16 -5.82 -5.89
C ALA A 35 -30.78 -7.14 -6.36
N SER A 36 -30.58 -7.55 -7.61
CA SER A 36 -31.13 -8.79 -8.15
C SER A 36 -30.49 -10.01 -7.49
N PHE A 37 -29.17 -9.97 -7.28
CA PHE A 37 -28.45 -11.01 -6.57
C PHE A 37 -28.90 -11.14 -5.11
N VAL A 38 -28.99 -10.00 -4.39
CA VAL A 38 -29.43 -10.01 -2.98
C VAL A 38 -30.85 -10.54 -2.85
N ASN A 39 -31.76 -10.05 -3.67
CA ASN A 39 -33.19 -10.49 -3.64
C ASN A 39 -33.33 -11.99 -3.99
N SER A 40 -32.54 -12.49 -4.94
CA SER A 40 -32.49 -13.93 -5.26
C SER A 40 -31.98 -14.76 -4.07
N CYS A 41 -30.95 -14.29 -3.37
CA CYS A 41 -30.46 -14.95 -2.15
C CYS A 41 -31.52 -14.95 -1.03
N LEU A 42 -32.22 -13.84 -0.83
CA LEU A 42 -33.29 -13.73 0.16
C LEU A 42 -34.48 -14.66 -0.16
N TYR A 43 -34.87 -14.71 -1.41
CA TYR A 43 -35.92 -15.62 -1.88
C TYR A 43 -35.53 -17.09 -1.64
N PHE A 44 -34.28 -17.45 -1.89
CA PHE A 44 -33.78 -18.81 -1.62
C PHE A 44 -33.83 -19.17 -0.12
N VAL A 45 -33.68 -18.21 0.78
CA VAL A 45 -33.81 -18.38 2.25
C VAL A 45 -35.26 -18.27 2.74
N GLY A 46 -36.24 -18.03 1.83
CA GLY A 46 -37.67 -17.93 2.17
C GLY A 46 -38.10 -16.55 2.64
N ILE A 47 -37.32 -15.51 2.34
CA ILE A 47 -37.67 -14.12 2.66
C ILE A 47 -38.23 -13.47 1.40
N GLU A 48 -39.55 -13.17 1.39
CA GLU A 48 -40.27 -12.58 0.27
C GLU A 48 -40.18 -11.04 0.19
N TYR A 49 -39.19 -10.44 0.85
CA TYR A 49 -39.01 -8.99 0.85
C TYR A 49 -38.02 -8.58 -0.25
N GLU A 50 -38.46 -7.67 -1.13
CA GLU A 50 -37.59 -7.11 -2.18
C GLU A 50 -36.97 -5.79 -1.75
N PHE A 51 -35.66 -5.77 -1.69
CA PHE A 51 -34.88 -4.54 -1.44
C PHE A 51 -34.63 -3.78 -2.74
N THR A 52 -34.79 -2.47 -2.67
CA THR A 52 -34.41 -1.58 -3.77
C THR A 52 -32.88 -1.32 -3.75
N SER A 53 -32.30 -1.03 -4.92
CA SER A 53 -30.86 -0.69 -5.01
C SER A 53 -30.48 0.48 -4.09
N GLN A 54 -31.36 1.48 -3.91
CA GLN A 54 -31.12 2.61 -3.01
C GLN A 54 -31.04 2.20 -1.53
N ALA A 55 -31.80 1.20 -1.11
CA ALA A 55 -31.74 0.66 0.25
C ALA A 55 -30.45 -0.13 0.47
N LEU A 56 -30.06 -0.94 -0.52
CA LEU A 56 -28.87 -1.81 -0.43
C LEU A 56 -27.55 -1.04 -0.45
N ILE A 57 -27.46 0.10 -1.12
CA ILE A 57 -26.26 0.97 -1.08
C ILE A 57 -25.90 1.40 0.37
N LYS A 58 -26.87 1.44 1.28
CA LYS A 58 -26.64 1.76 2.70
C LYS A 58 -26.06 0.58 3.50
N ALA A 59 -26.23 -0.65 3.03
CA ALA A 59 -25.84 -1.85 3.74
C ALA A 59 -24.30 -1.92 4.04
N PRO A 60 -23.38 -1.60 3.11
CA PRO A 60 -21.95 -1.57 3.41
C PRO A 60 -21.58 -0.59 4.53
N ILE A 61 -22.28 0.56 4.61
CA ILE A 61 -22.06 1.56 5.67
C ILE A 61 -22.49 0.99 7.02
N LEU A 62 -23.65 0.34 7.09
CA LEU A 62 -24.14 -0.29 8.32
C LEU A 62 -23.23 -1.44 8.75
N LEU A 63 -22.75 -2.27 7.82
CA LEU A 63 -21.80 -3.34 8.11
C LEU A 63 -20.48 -2.79 8.66
N THR A 64 -19.99 -1.70 8.10
CA THR A 64 -18.78 -1.01 8.60
C THR A 64 -19.01 -0.48 10.01
N PHE A 65 -20.18 0.10 10.28
CA PHE A 65 -20.56 0.57 11.62
C PHE A 65 -20.60 -0.57 12.64
N ILE A 66 -21.25 -1.68 12.31
CA ILE A 66 -21.32 -2.89 13.17
C ILE A 66 -19.91 -3.44 13.43
N SER A 67 -19.11 -3.56 12.36
CA SER A 67 -17.70 -4.00 12.49
C SER A 67 -16.88 -3.10 13.40
N SER A 68 -17.11 -1.80 13.34
CA SER A 68 -16.42 -0.82 14.21
C SER A 68 -16.79 -1.01 15.68
N ILE A 69 -18.05 -1.35 15.98
CA ILE A 69 -18.49 -1.68 17.35
C ILE A 69 -17.78 -2.96 17.83
N VAL A 70 -17.71 -4.00 17.00
CA VAL A 70 -16.99 -5.24 17.33
C VAL A 70 -15.51 -4.97 17.62
N VAL A 71 -14.85 -4.16 16.80
CA VAL A 71 -13.46 -3.75 17.01
C VAL A 71 -13.31 -2.95 18.31
N LEU A 72 -14.24 -2.05 18.62
CA LEU A 72 -14.24 -1.30 19.87
C LEU A 72 -14.32 -2.25 21.07
N ILE A 73 -15.26 -3.19 21.08
CA ILE A 73 -15.42 -4.18 22.15
C ILE A 73 -14.14 -5.04 22.29
N ALA A 74 -13.57 -5.50 21.18
CA ALA A 74 -12.35 -6.28 21.17
C ALA A 74 -11.16 -5.48 21.74
N SER A 75 -11.05 -4.18 21.39
CA SER A 75 -9.97 -3.32 21.87
C SER A 75 -10.08 -3.02 23.37
N LEU A 76 -11.29 -2.91 23.92
CA LEU A 76 -11.52 -2.77 25.36
C LEU A 76 -11.09 -4.03 26.16
N GLY A 77 -11.09 -5.20 25.51
CA GLY A 77 -10.60 -6.44 26.08
C GLY A 77 -9.06 -6.61 26.06
N MET A 78 -8.33 -5.74 25.37
CA MET A 78 -6.88 -5.81 25.29
C MET A 78 -6.25 -5.42 26.64
N LYS A 79 -5.40 -6.32 27.15
CA LYS A 79 -4.60 -6.03 28.35
C LYS A 79 -3.26 -5.45 27.92
N GLU A 80 -2.96 -4.26 28.41
CA GLU A 80 -1.64 -3.68 28.25
C GLU A 80 -0.59 -4.49 29.01
N SER A 81 0.60 -4.65 28.42
CA SER A 81 1.74 -5.19 29.15
C SER A 81 2.06 -4.25 30.31
N PRO A 82 2.33 -4.77 31.52
CA PRO A 82 2.64 -3.92 32.68
C PRO A 82 3.94 -3.16 32.41
N HIS A 83 3.82 -1.97 31.87
CA HIS A 83 4.86 -0.97 31.89
C HIS A 83 4.58 -0.06 33.09
N GLU A 84 5.61 0.32 33.83
CA GLU A 84 5.49 1.29 34.90
C GLU A 84 4.72 2.51 34.44
N LYS A 85 3.51 2.68 34.96
CA LYS A 85 2.69 3.87 34.78
C LYS A 85 3.41 5.04 35.44
N LYS A 86 4.19 5.81 34.68
CA LYS A 86 4.49 7.17 35.10
C LYS A 86 3.21 7.98 34.87
N GLU A 87 2.60 8.43 35.96
CA GLU A 87 1.53 9.44 35.90
C GLU A 87 2.13 10.73 35.34
N THR A 88 1.93 10.95 34.05
CA THR A 88 2.37 12.15 33.34
C THR A 88 1.16 12.96 32.94
N PHE A 89 1.22 14.27 33.15
CA PHE A 89 0.20 15.25 32.73
C PHE A 89 0.02 15.16 31.21
N PHE A 90 -1.20 15.31 30.71
CA PHE A 90 -1.55 15.18 29.28
C PHE A 90 -0.62 16.00 28.35
N GLY A 91 -0.25 17.21 28.75
CA GLY A 91 0.67 18.09 28.02
C GLY A 91 2.12 17.57 27.98
N GLU A 92 2.60 16.97 29.07
CA GLU A 92 3.93 16.33 29.10
C GLU A 92 3.95 15.06 28.25
N THR A 93 2.85 14.31 28.20
CA THR A 93 2.70 13.12 27.37
C THR A 93 2.82 13.47 25.88
N ILE A 94 2.15 14.54 25.42
CA ILE A 94 2.24 14.99 24.02
C ILE A 94 3.67 15.43 23.68
N ARG A 95 4.29 16.23 24.52
CA ARG A 95 5.66 16.71 24.32
C ARG A 95 6.65 15.55 24.28
N THR A 96 6.53 14.60 25.17
CA THR A 96 7.36 13.40 25.23
C THR A 96 7.15 12.53 24.00
N SER A 97 5.90 12.32 23.57
CA SER A 97 5.57 11.55 22.36
C SER A 97 6.15 12.20 21.09
N LEU A 98 6.04 13.53 20.96
CA LEU A 98 6.66 14.27 19.85
C LEU A 98 8.18 14.14 19.89
N HIS A 99 8.78 14.31 21.07
CA HIS A 99 10.24 14.16 21.23
C HIS A 99 10.71 12.76 20.84
N THR A 100 10.04 11.72 21.33
CA THR A 100 10.35 10.32 20.99
C THR A 100 10.19 10.04 19.48
N THR A 101 9.17 10.63 18.85
CA THR A 101 8.97 10.51 17.39
C THR A 101 10.10 11.19 16.61
N LEU A 102 10.50 12.40 17.04
CA LEU A 102 11.61 13.13 16.41
C LEU A 102 12.96 12.41 16.62
N GLU A 103 13.18 11.83 17.80
CA GLU A 103 14.37 11.02 18.09
C GLU A 103 14.41 9.76 17.19
N ALA A 104 13.29 9.07 17.02
CA ALA A 104 13.21 7.93 16.11
C ALA A 104 13.47 8.34 14.67
N GLY A 105 12.91 9.46 14.23
CA GLY A 105 13.20 10.08 12.93
C GLY A 105 14.67 10.41 12.76
N SER A 106 15.28 11.06 13.75
CA SER A 106 16.71 11.38 13.76
C SER A 106 17.59 10.13 13.70
N TRP A 107 17.23 9.10 14.45
CA TRP A 107 17.94 7.81 14.41
C TRP A 107 17.86 7.15 13.03
N ILE A 108 16.67 7.10 12.42
CA ILE A 108 16.49 6.60 11.05
C ILE A 108 17.37 7.38 10.07
N TRP A 109 17.35 8.72 10.17
CA TRP A 109 18.08 9.61 9.27
C TRP A 109 19.59 9.44 9.35
N LYS A 110 20.12 9.05 10.51
CA LYS A 110 21.56 8.81 10.76
C LYS A 110 21.99 7.37 10.45
N THR A 111 21.05 6.43 10.36
CA THR A 111 21.38 5.00 10.21
C THR A 111 21.13 4.56 8.77
N PRO A 112 22.17 4.10 8.04
CA PRO A 112 22.07 3.85 6.60
C PRO A 112 20.97 2.87 6.20
N LEU A 113 20.87 1.71 6.86
CA LEU A 113 19.93 0.67 6.48
C LEU A 113 18.46 1.07 6.75
N PRO A 114 18.08 1.55 7.96
CA PRO A 114 16.72 2.06 8.21
C PRO A 114 16.32 3.20 7.28
N LEU A 115 17.22 4.15 6.98
CA LEU A 115 16.95 5.22 6.02
C LEU A 115 16.72 4.66 4.61
N GLY A 116 17.54 3.72 4.16
CA GLY A 116 17.37 3.07 2.86
C GLY A 116 16.03 2.36 2.75
N ILE A 117 15.60 1.63 3.80
CA ILE A 117 14.31 0.95 3.86
C ILE A 117 13.16 1.96 3.85
N LEU A 118 13.28 3.06 4.60
CA LEU A 118 12.27 4.11 4.63
C LEU A 118 12.07 4.75 3.25
N LEU A 119 13.16 5.21 2.64
CA LEU A 119 13.12 5.85 1.33
C LEU A 119 12.60 4.91 0.23
N ALA A 120 13.06 3.66 0.23
CA ALA A 120 12.54 2.65 -0.68
C ALA A 120 11.03 2.37 -0.45
N SER A 121 10.59 2.35 0.82
CA SER A 121 9.16 2.25 1.15
C SER A 121 8.37 3.42 0.57
N MET A 122 8.85 4.64 0.73
CA MET A 122 8.17 5.83 0.22
C MET A 122 8.06 5.80 -1.30
N VAL A 123 9.15 5.47 -2.01
CA VAL A 123 9.18 5.44 -3.49
C VAL A 123 8.27 4.36 -4.06
N LEU A 124 8.25 3.16 -3.47
CA LEU A 124 7.41 2.06 -3.94
C LEU A 124 5.94 2.26 -3.57
N ASP A 125 5.66 2.65 -2.31
CA ASP A 125 4.30 2.77 -1.79
C ASP A 125 3.51 3.89 -2.47
N ASN A 126 4.11 5.07 -2.66
CA ASN A 126 3.39 6.25 -3.12
C ASN A 126 2.77 6.07 -4.52
N VAL A 127 3.53 5.55 -5.48
CA VAL A 127 3.06 5.35 -6.85
C VAL A 127 2.04 4.21 -6.94
N ILE A 128 2.24 3.13 -6.19
CA ILE A 128 1.30 2.01 -6.16
C ILE A 128 -0.01 2.44 -5.50
N ARG A 129 0.07 3.14 -4.37
CA ARG A 129 -1.10 3.63 -3.65
C ARG A 129 -1.88 4.65 -4.47
N GLN A 130 -1.18 5.53 -5.20
CA GLN A 130 -1.82 6.47 -6.12
C GLN A 130 -2.63 5.71 -7.18
N PHE A 131 -2.05 4.67 -7.81
CA PHE A 131 -2.78 3.84 -8.75
C PHE A 131 -3.98 3.15 -8.10
N LEU A 132 -3.82 2.54 -6.92
CA LEU A 132 -4.91 1.83 -6.25
C LEU A 132 -6.09 2.74 -5.89
N THR A 133 -5.81 4.02 -5.61
CA THR A 133 -6.86 5.02 -5.33
C THR A 133 -7.70 5.35 -6.57
N ILE A 134 -7.11 5.30 -7.76
CA ILE A 134 -7.78 5.57 -9.04
C ILE A 134 -8.13 4.29 -9.81
N ALA A 135 -7.96 3.12 -9.19
CA ALA A 135 -8.10 1.83 -9.87
C ALA A 135 -9.50 1.60 -10.48
N SER A 136 -10.56 2.12 -9.86
CA SER A 136 -11.93 2.00 -10.41
C SER A 136 -12.06 2.67 -11.78
N ALA A 137 -11.45 3.84 -11.99
CA ALA A 137 -11.40 4.48 -13.30
C ALA A 137 -10.59 3.64 -14.30
N TYR A 138 -9.49 3.04 -13.85
CA TYR A 138 -8.69 2.15 -14.68
C TYR A 138 -9.46 0.92 -15.15
N TRP A 139 -10.28 0.31 -14.27
CA TRP A 139 -11.10 -0.85 -14.64
C TRP A 139 -12.10 -0.51 -15.74
N SER A 140 -12.68 0.69 -15.73
CA SER A 140 -13.55 1.15 -16.81
C SER A 140 -12.80 1.28 -18.12
N VAL A 141 -11.61 1.85 -18.11
CA VAL A 141 -10.78 2.07 -19.33
C VAL A 141 -10.32 0.75 -19.97
N ILE A 142 -10.16 -0.31 -19.20
CA ILE A 142 -9.80 -1.63 -19.74
C ILE A 142 -11.02 -2.52 -20.03
N ASP A 143 -12.21 -1.93 -20.19
CA ASP A 143 -13.47 -2.56 -20.58
C ASP A 143 -13.97 -3.60 -19.55
N LEU A 144 -13.64 -3.47 -18.27
CA LEU A 144 -14.20 -4.35 -17.27
C LEU A 144 -15.64 -3.94 -16.91
N PRO A 145 -16.59 -4.88 -16.88
CA PRO A 145 -17.94 -4.60 -16.38
C PRO A 145 -17.91 -4.14 -14.91
N LEU A 146 -18.71 -3.12 -14.57
CA LEU A 146 -18.80 -2.58 -13.19
C LEU A 146 -19.04 -3.67 -12.14
N ALA A 147 -19.88 -4.66 -12.46
CA ALA A 147 -20.17 -5.79 -11.58
C ALA A 147 -18.92 -6.63 -11.21
N THR A 148 -17.85 -6.56 -12.00
CA THR A 148 -16.62 -7.33 -11.75
C THR A 148 -15.59 -6.58 -10.88
N PHE A 149 -15.76 -5.28 -10.65
CA PHE A 149 -14.79 -4.47 -9.88
C PHE A 149 -14.55 -5.01 -8.48
N GLY A 150 -15.63 -5.42 -7.79
CA GLY A 150 -15.52 -6.05 -6.47
C GLY A 150 -14.83 -7.41 -6.51
N LEU A 151 -15.06 -8.21 -7.56
CA LEU A 151 -14.37 -9.48 -7.74
C LEU A 151 -12.87 -9.29 -7.98
N VAL A 152 -12.48 -8.30 -8.79
CA VAL A 152 -11.07 -7.95 -9.01
C VAL A 152 -10.43 -7.51 -7.69
N ALA A 153 -11.06 -6.60 -6.94
CA ALA A 153 -10.57 -6.14 -5.65
C ALA A 153 -10.45 -7.29 -4.64
N SER A 154 -11.42 -8.20 -4.59
CA SER A 154 -11.39 -9.41 -3.76
C SER A 154 -10.26 -10.34 -4.17
N GLY A 155 -10.09 -10.61 -5.47
CA GLY A 155 -9.00 -11.43 -5.99
C GLY A 155 -7.62 -10.84 -5.65
N MET A 156 -7.45 -9.52 -5.80
CA MET A 156 -6.23 -8.84 -5.38
C MET A 156 -6.00 -8.97 -3.87
N SER A 157 -7.02 -8.82 -3.05
CA SER A 157 -6.91 -9.02 -1.59
C SER A 157 -6.50 -10.44 -1.24
N LEU A 158 -7.01 -11.44 -1.96
CA LEU A 158 -6.61 -12.84 -1.77
C LEU A 158 -5.13 -13.08 -2.09
N MET A 159 -4.56 -12.35 -3.06
CA MET A 159 -3.10 -12.39 -3.31
C MET A 159 -2.31 -11.99 -2.06
N GLY A 160 -2.81 -11.06 -1.24
CA GLY A 160 -2.21 -10.71 0.04
C GLY A 160 -2.14 -11.84 1.06
N TYR A 161 -2.86 -12.94 0.85
CA TYR A 161 -2.73 -14.15 1.65
C TYR A 161 -1.48 -14.98 1.28
N PHE A 162 -1.08 -15.00 0.02
CA PHE A 162 0.05 -15.79 -0.47
C PHE A 162 1.36 -15.00 -0.48
N VAL A 163 1.31 -13.74 -0.88
CA VAL A 163 2.48 -12.88 -1.10
C VAL A 163 3.38 -12.73 0.15
N PRO A 164 2.88 -12.55 1.38
CA PRO A 164 3.74 -12.42 2.55
C PRO A 164 4.60 -13.66 2.82
N ARG A 165 4.10 -14.85 2.49
CA ARG A 165 4.87 -16.09 2.60
C ARG A 165 6.05 -16.10 1.63
N PHE A 166 5.80 -15.65 0.40
CA PHE A 166 6.86 -15.50 -0.60
C PHE A 166 7.85 -14.39 -0.21
N ALA A 167 7.38 -13.25 0.30
CA ALA A 167 8.22 -12.17 0.79
C ALA A 167 9.09 -12.62 1.98
N LYS A 168 8.55 -13.45 2.87
CA LYS A 168 9.32 -14.08 3.96
C LYS A 168 10.47 -14.92 3.41
N TYR A 169 10.19 -15.80 2.45
CA TYR A 169 11.21 -16.60 1.79
C TYR A 169 12.29 -15.73 1.13
N LEU A 170 11.90 -14.69 0.41
CA LEU A 170 12.86 -13.74 -0.18
C LEU A 170 13.74 -13.06 0.88
N ALA A 171 13.19 -12.73 2.04
CA ALA A 171 13.93 -12.11 3.14
C ALA A 171 14.97 -13.06 3.77
N GLU A 172 14.75 -14.38 3.68
CA GLU A 172 15.67 -15.40 4.19
C GLU A 172 16.83 -15.71 3.25
N ILE A 173 16.60 -15.60 1.93
CA ILE A 173 17.62 -15.98 0.92
C ILE A 173 18.33 -14.79 0.27
N ARG A 174 17.85 -13.57 0.47
CA ARG A 174 18.36 -12.36 -0.18
C ARG A 174 18.61 -11.23 0.82
N THR A 175 19.54 -10.37 0.47
CA THR A 175 19.80 -9.15 1.22
C THR A 175 18.66 -8.12 1.03
N PRO A 176 18.45 -7.20 1.99
CA PRO A 176 17.46 -6.13 1.83
C PRO A 176 17.62 -5.35 0.52
N ARG A 177 18.88 -5.04 0.14
CA ARG A 177 19.15 -4.34 -1.11
C ARG A 177 18.70 -5.11 -2.36
N GLN A 178 18.99 -6.42 -2.41
CA GLN A 178 18.56 -7.26 -3.54
C GLN A 178 17.04 -7.34 -3.65
N ASN A 179 16.35 -7.46 -2.52
CA ASN A 179 14.89 -7.49 -2.49
C ASN A 179 14.28 -6.17 -2.97
N PHE A 180 14.84 -5.02 -2.57
CA PHE A 180 14.35 -3.72 -3.06
C PHE A 180 14.54 -3.55 -4.55
N PHE A 181 15.69 -3.91 -5.12
CA PHE A 181 15.91 -3.84 -6.56
C PHE A 181 14.99 -4.80 -7.33
N LEU A 182 14.74 -5.99 -6.80
CA LEU A 182 13.76 -6.92 -7.37
C LEU A 182 12.36 -6.29 -7.42
N LEU A 183 11.90 -5.72 -6.31
CA LEU A 183 10.60 -5.06 -6.25
C LEU A 183 10.51 -3.85 -7.18
N CYS A 184 11.59 -3.06 -7.30
CA CYS A 184 11.66 -1.95 -8.26
C CYS A 184 11.52 -2.44 -9.71
N GLY A 185 12.16 -3.57 -10.06
CA GLY A 185 12.04 -4.17 -11.39
C GLY A 185 10.61 -4.66 -11.68
N ILE A 186 10.00 -5.36 -10.72
CA ILE A 186 8.61 -5.83 -10.84
C ILE A 186 7.65 -4.65 -10.97
N LEU A 187 7.83 -3.61 -10.14
CA LEU A 187 7.01 -2.41 -10.20
C LEU A 187 7.13 -1.71 -11.55
N MET A 188 8.34 -1.54 -12.08
CA MET A 188 8.56 -0.93 -13.38
C MET A 188 7.83 -1.68 -14.50
N ILE A 189 7.92 -3.01 -14.52
CA ILE A 189 7.19 -3.85 -15.49
C ILE A 189 5.68 -3.64 -15.34
N GLY A 190 5.17 -3.63 -14.11
CA GLY A 190 3.76 -3.36 -13.84
C GLY A 190 3.31 -1.97 -14.30
N LEU A 191 4.08 -0.91 -14.02
CA LEU A 191 3.77 0.46 -14.45
C LEU A 191 3.77 0.61 -15.97
N LEU A 192 4.73 0.00 -16.67
CA LEU A 192 4.76 -0.02 -18.15
C LEU A 192 3.57 -0.77 -18.74
N GLY A 193 3.13 -1.85 -18.05
CA GLY A 193 1.93 -2.58 -18.44
C GLY A 193 0.65 -1.78 -18.24
N LEU A 194 0.52 -1.07 -17.10
CA LEU A 194 -0.62 -0.20 -16.81
C LEU A 194 -0.77 0.93 -17.85
N ALA A 195 0.35 1.54 -18.23
CA ALA A 195 0.37 2.64 -19.21
C ALA A 195 -0.19 2.25 -20.59
N LYS A 196 -0.20 0.94 -20.91
CA LYS A 196 -0.78 0.44 -22.16
C LYS A 196 -2.30 0.29 -22.12
N ALA A 197 -2.89 0.21 -20.93
CA ALA A 197 -4.33 0.07 -20.70
C ALA A 197 -5.01 -0.96 -21.63
N ILE A 198 -4.40 -2.17 -21.73
CA ILE A 198 -4.89 -3.21 -22.65
C ILE A 198 -6.23 -3.76 -22.11
N PRO A 199 -7.30 -3.78 -22.93
CA PRO A 199 -8.59 -4.31 -22.51
C PRO A 199 -8.49 -5.68 -21.85
N TYR A 200 -9.16 -5.89 -20.74
CA TYR A 200 -9.17 -7.07 -19.87
C TYR A 200 -7.80 -7.48 -19.30
N TRP A 201 -6.73 -7.45 -20.11
CA TRP A 201 -5.38 -7.88 -19.69
C TRP A 201 -4.68 -6.89 -18.76
N GLY A 202 -5.17 -5.66 -18.69
CA GLY A 202 -4.67 -4.62 -17.76
C GLY A 202 -4.79 -5.02 -16.28
N ILE A 203 -5.54 -6.07 -15.93
CA ILE A 203 -5.61 -6.63 -14.58
C ILE A 203 -4.23 -7.18 -14.15
N LEU A 204 -3.48 -7.82 -15.04
CA LEU A 204 -2.20 -8.46 -14.70
C LEU A 204 -1.16 -7.47 -14.16
N PRO A 205 -0.87 -6.33 -14.82
CA PRO A 205 0.03 -5.32 -14.25
C PRO A 205 -0.49 -4.75 -12.94
N ALA A 206 -1.80 -4.56 -12.77
CA ALA A 206 -2.37 -4.09 -11.51
C ALA A 206 -2.14 -5.09 -10.35
N VAL A 207 -2.28 -6.38 -10.61
CA VAL A 207 -1.97 -7.46 -9.67
C VAL A 207 -0.49 -7.44 -9.29
N LEU A 208 0.43 -7.20 -10.25
CA LEU A 208 1.87 -7.07 -9.97
C LEU A 208 2.16 -5.90 -9.04
N LEU A 209 1.50 -4.75 -9.23
CA LEU A 209 1.63 -3.61 -8.34
C LEU A 209 1.18 -3.95 -6.93
N TYR A 210 0.01 -4.58 -6.80
CA TYR A 210 -0.53 -4.96 -5.50
C TYR A 210 0.37 -5.97 -4.78
N ALA A 211 0.86 -6.99 -5.47
CA ALA A 211 1.80 -7.97 -4.93
C ALA A 211 3.13 -7.32 -4.49
N THR A 212 3.60 -6.33 -5.27
CA THR A 212 4.79 -5.53 -4.91
C THR A 212 4.57 -4.75 -3.62
N MET A 213 3.41 -4.09 -3.46
CA MET A 213 3.06 -3.36 -2.25
C MET A 213 2.99 -4.28 -1.02
N GLN A 214 2.36 -5.44 -1.14
CA GLN A 214 2.26 -6.41 -0.04
C GLN A 214 3.64 -6.96 0.35
N SER A 215 4.48 -7.28 -0.64
CA SER A 215 5.86 -7.71 -0.41
C SER A 215 6.68 -6.62 0.28
N MET A 216 6.56 -5.38 -0.19
CA MET A 216 7.24 -4.22 0.37
C MET A 216 6.83 -3.99 1.83
N ASN A 217 5.53 -4.05 2.13
CA ASN A 217 5.01 -3.86 3.48
C ASN A 217 5.56 -4.91 4.45
N TYR A 218 5.63 -6.17 4.03
CA TYR A 218 6.23 -7.24 4.81
C TYR A 218 7.73 -7.00 5.04
N LEU A 219 8.50 -6.81 3.96
CA LEU A 219 9.95 -6.68 4.02
C LEU A 219 10.40 -5.46 4.84
N ALA A 220 9.77 -4.31 4.61
CA ALA A 220 10.12 -3.10 5.34
C ALA A 220 9.77 -3.22 6.83
N SER A 221 8.61 -3.77 7.18
CA SER A 221 8.24 -3.99 8.58
C SER A 221 9.19 -4.97 9.26
N ARG A 222 9.56 -6.05 8.59
CA ARG A 222 10.52 -7.04 9.10
C ARG A 222 11.89 -6.42 9.33
N TYR A 223 12.47 -5.79 8.30
CA TYR A 223 13.83 -5.25 8.39
C TYR A 223 13.95 -4.10 9.38
N LEU A 224 12.97 -3.21 9.45
CA LEU A 224 12.96 -2.14 10.45
C LEU A 224 12.85 -2.71 11.87
N ASN A 225 12.00 -3.71 12.07
CA ASN A 225 11.83 -4.33 13.37
C ASN A 225 13.07 -5.11 13.84
N GLU A 226 13.79 -5.76 12.92
CA GLU A 226 15.04 -6.48 13.21
C GLU A 226 16.21 -5.53 13.60
N HIS A 227 16.22 -4.31 13.06
CA HIS A 227 17.34 -3.37 13.24
C HIS A 227 17.02 -2.24 14.22
N ALA A 228 15.75 -1.98 14.54
CA ALA A 228 15.39 -0.95 15.49
C ALA A 228 15.66 -1.41 16.94
N PRO A 229 16.20 -0.52 17.80
CA PRO A 229 16.29 -0.78 19.23
C PRO A 229 14.91 -1.15 19.79
N SER A 230 14.86 -2.11 20.71
CA SER A 230 13.58 -2.64 21.26
C SER A 230 12.65 -1.55 21.79
N GLU A 231 13.22 -0.55 22.45
CA GLU A 231 12.49 0.58 23.03
C GLU A 231 11.88 1.53 21.98
N LYS A 232 12.45 1.59 20.77
CA LYS A 232 12.04 2.52 19.69
C LYS A 232 11.31 1.83 18.54
N ARG A 233 11.14 0.51 18.56
CA ARG A 233 10.55 -0.27 17.44
C ARG A 233 9.18 0.24 17.02
N ALA A 234 8.27 0.39 17.96
CA ALA A 234 6.90 0.87 17.69
C ALA A 234 6.93 2.26 17.06
N THR A 235 7.77 3.16 17.59
CA THR A 235 7.91 4.53 17.09
C THR A 235 8.54 4.56 15.69
N VAL A 236 9.52 3.72 15.40
CA VAL A 236 10.16 3.60 14.07
C VAL A 236 9.15 3.11 13.03
N LEU A 237 8.34 2.11 13.36
CA LEU A 237 7.30 1.61 12.46
C LEU A 237 6.19 2.65 12.23
N SER A 238 5.80 3.39 13.28
CA SER A 238 4.85 4.49 13.18
C SER A 238 5.40 5.64 12.33
N PHE A 239 6.67 6.00 12.51
CA PHE A 239 7.34 7.02 11.70
C PHE A 239 7.40 6.63 10.21
N ARG A 240 7.65 5.34 9.90
CA ARG A 240 7.53 4.84 8.54
C ARG A 240 6.12 5.07 7.97
N GLY A 241 5.08 4.71 8.73
CA GLY A 241 3.69 4.93 8.32
C GLY A 241 3.38 6.41 8.05
N LEU A 242 3.84 7.30 8.91
CA LEU A 242 3.72 8.75 8.71
C LEU A 242 4.43 9.20 7.42
N SER A 243 5.68 8.77 7.23
CA SER A 243 6.49 9.15 6.06
C SER A 243 5.87 8.68 4.74
N THR A 244 5.36 7.45 4.68
CA THR A 244 4.67 6.94 3.47
C THR A 244 3.37 7.70 3.21
N ASN A 245 2.61 8.10 4.24
CA ASN A 245 1.40 8.90 4.08
C ASN A 245 1.70 10.31 3.59
N VAL A 246 2.73 10.97 4.12
CA VAL A 246 3.17 12.29 3.64
C VAL A 246 3.65 12.21 2.19
N SER A 247 4.44 11.19 1.85
CA SER A 247 4.90 10.94 0.48
C SER A 247 3.73 10.73 -0.48
N TYR A 248 2.74 9.92 -0.09
CA TYR A 248 1.53 9.70 -0.87
C TYR A 248 0.72 11.00 -1.07
N GLY A 249 0.56 11.80 -0.03
CA GLY A 249 -0.11 13.10 -0.14
C GLY A 249 0.57 14.03 -1.15
N ALA A 250 1.91 14.09 -1.13
CA ALA A 250 2.68 14.87 -2.10
C ALA A 250 2.47 14.36 -3.54
N VAL A 251 2.47 13.03 -3.74
CA VAL A 251 2.23 12.43 -5.07
C VAL A 251 0.81 12.69 -5.55
N SER A 252 -0.18 12.65 -4.67
CA SER A 252 -1.56 12.96 -5.03
C SER A 252 -1.73 14.41 -5.53
N LEU A 253 -1.01 15.36 -4.93
CA LEU A 253 -0.97 16.75 -5.41
C LEU A 253 -0.27 16.85 -6.78
N LEU A 254 0.86 16.16 -6.97
CA LEU A 254 1.56 16.11 -8.26
C LEU A 254 0.67 15.49 -9.34
N TYR A 255 -0.03 14.40 -9.02
CA TYR A 255 -0.97 13.75 -9.93
C TYR A 255 -2.13 14.68 -10.31
N SER A 256 -2.72 15.38 -9.34
CA SER A 256 -3.77 16.36 -9.61
C SER A 256 -3.29 17.49 -10.53
N SER A 257 -2.08 17.98 -10.31
CA SER A 257 -1.44 18.99 -11.16
C SER A 257 -1.15 18.46 -12.57
N LEU A 258 -0.71 17.21 -12.67
CA LEU A 258 -0.48 16.53 -13.94
C LEU A 258 -1.79 16.41 -14.75
N ILE A 259 -2.87 15.96 -14.13
CA ILE A 259 -4.19 15.87 -14.76
C ILE A 259 -4.64 17.26 -15.24
N ALA A 260 -4.51 18.29 -14.41
CA ALA A 260 -4.86 19.66 -14.81
C ALA A 260 -4.05 20.15 -16.00
N TRP A 261 -2.75 19.83 -16.04
CA TRP A 261 -1.88 20.18 -17.19
C TRP A 261 -2.24 19.41 -18.46
N ILE A 262 -2.48 18.09 -18.39
CA ILE A 262 -2.87 17.28 -19.56
C ILE A 262 -4.20 17.77 -20.12
N LYS A 263 -5.16 18.16 -19.27
CA LYS A 263 -6.44 18.73 -19.71
C LYS A 263 -6.27 20.01 -20.56
N THR A 264 -5.24 20.80 -20.35
CA THR A 264 -4.97 21.96 -21.24
C THR A 264 -4.57 21.55 -22.65
N GLN A 265 -4.21 20.28 -22.87
CA GLN A 265 -3.80 19.69 -24.13
C GLN A 265 -4.79 18.61 -24.63
N GLU A 266 -6.01 18.60 -24.09
CA GLU A 266 -7.02 17.56 -24.30
C GLU A 266 -7.27 17.24 -25.78
N SER A 267 -7.38 18.25 -26.63
CA SER A 267 -7.58 18.06 -28.08
C SER A 267 -6.43 17.30 -28.75
N GLN A 268 -5.19 17.48 -28.30
CA GLN A 268 -4.03 16.76 -28.86
C GLN A 268 -4.01 15.31 -28.34
N VAL A 269 -4.34 15.10 -27.08
CA VAL A 269 -4.41 13.77 -26.45
C VAL A 269 -5.49 12.93 -27.14
N GLN A 270 -6.66 13.53 -27.42
CA GLN A 270 -7.77 12.89 -28.11
C GLN A 270 -7.42 12.49 -29.56
N LEU A 271 -6.60 13.28 -30.25
CA LEU A 271 -6.11 12.91 -31.59
C LEU A 271 -5.21 11.68 -31.60
N ILE A 272 -4.48 11.45 -30.49
CA ILE A 272 -3.60 10.27 -30.34
C ILE A 272 -4.39 9.01 -29.99
N ARG A 273 -5.54 9.16 -29.32
CA ARG A 273 -6.37 8.06 -28.84
C ARG A 273 -7.87 8.29 -29.17
N PRO A 274 -8.22 8.28 -30.46
CA PRO A 274 -9.59 8.59 -30.89
C PRO A 274 -10.64 7.57 -30.45
N GLU A 275 -10.20 6.37 -30.04
CA GLU A 275 -11.06 5.29 -29.55
C GLU A 275 -11.57 5.50 -28.11
N LEU A 276 -10.93 6.39 -27.33
CA LEU A 276 -11.28 6.69 -25.95
C LEU A 276 -12.12 7.97 -25.85
N SER A 277 -12.92 8.10 -24.81
CA SER A 277 -13.52 9.38 -24.46
C SER A 277 -12.42 10.38 -24.01
N GLU A 278 -12.71 11.68 -24.07
CA GLU A 278 -11.77 12.74 -23.65
C GLU A 278 -11.22 12.50 -22.24
N GLN A 279 -12.08 12.11 -21.30
CA GLN A 279 -11.68 11.85 -19.92
C GLN A 279 -10.78 10.60 -19.79
N GLU A 280 -11.10 9.54 -20.52
CA GLU A 280 -10.30 8.31 -20.54
C GLU A 280 -8.94 8.55 -21.21
N ALA A 281 -8.90 9.31 -22.31
CA ALA A 281 -7.65 9.66 -22.97
C ALA A 281 -6.71 10.44 -22.05
N VAL A 282 -7.21 11.46 -21.33
CA VAL A 282 -6.45 12.21 -20.31
C VAL A 282 -5.97 11.29 -19.20
N PHE A 283 -6.81 10.37 -18.74
CA PHE A 283 -6.47 9.42 -17.69
C PHE A 283 -5.35 8.46 -18.10
N VAL A 284 -5.45 7.86 -19.29
CA VAL A 284 -4.43 6.92 -19.79
C VAL A 284 -3.12 7.65 -20.08
N GLU A 285 -3.17 8.89 -20.59
CA GLU A 285 -1.97 9.72 -20.75
C GLU A 285 -1.29 9.97 -19.39
N ALA A 286 -2.06 10.29 -18.34
CA ALA A 286 -1.52 10.47 -17.00
C ALA A 286 -0.88 9.17 -16.45
N LEU A 287 -1.44 7.99 -16.74
CA LEU A 287 -0.83 6.71 -16.39
C LEU A 287 0.51 6.49 -17.09
N GLY A 288 0.67 7.00 -18.32
CA GLY A 288 1.92 6.97 -19.07
C GLY A 288 3.08 7.70 -18.38
N TRP A 289 2.78 8.65 -17.48
CA TRP A 289 3.79 9.37 -16.69
C TRP A 289 4.25 8.61 -15.43
N PHE A 290 3.52 7.60 -14.98
CA PHE A 290 3.87 6.84 -13.76
C PHE A 290 5.23 6.14 -13.83
N PRO A 291 5.60 5.44 -14.93
CA PRO A 291 6.94 4.87 -15.08
C PRO A 291 8.06 5.91 -14.98
N TRP A 292 7.87 7.08 -15.60
CA TRP A 292 8.84 8.17 -15.58
C TRP A 292 8.98 8.80 -14.20
N TYR A 293 7.86 9.07 -13.54
CA TYR A 293 7.84 9.54 -12.17
C TYR A 293 8.61 8.57 -11.25
N PHE A 294 8.30 7.28 -11.34
CA PHE A 294 8.97 6.24 -10.55
C PHE A 294 10.46 6.20 -10.83
N LEU A 295 10.89 6.26 -12.09
CA LEU A 295 12.30 6.25 -12.48
C LEU A 295 13.05 7.46 -11.91
N VAL A 296 12.49 8.66 -12.03
CA VAL A 296 13.11 9.89 -11.52
C VAL A 296 13.23 9.85 -9.99
N THR A 297 12.18 9.44 -9.29
CA THR A 297 12.20 9.34 -7.82
C THR A 297 13.13 8.25 -7.32
N LEU A 298 13.22 7.12 -8.02
CA LEU A 298 14.16 6.04 -7.73
C LEU A 298 15.61 6.50 -7.91
N LEU A 299 15.93 7.12 -9.05
CA LEU A 299 17.26 7.65 -9.34
C LEU A 299 17.64 8.73 -8.32
N GLY A 300 16.76 9.67 -8.04
CA GLY A 300 16.97 10.71 -7.02
C GLY A 300 17.27 10.11 -5.64
N THR A 301 16.52 9.09 -5.25
CA THR A 301 16.72 8.38 -3.98
C THR A 301 18.05 7.66 -3.93
N VAL A 302 18.44 6.95 -5.01
CA VAL A 302 19.72 6.24 -5.10
C VAL A 302 20.89 7.23 -5.05
N LEU A 303 20.79 8.34 -5.79
CA LEU A 303 21.82 9.40 -5.78
C LEU A 303 21.94 10.04 -4.39
N PHE A 304 20.81 10.44 -3.81
CA PHE A 304 20.77 10.99 -2.45
C PHE A 304 21.44 10.06 -1.45
N PHE A 305 21.12 8.76 -1.48
CA PHE A 305 21.69 7.77 -0.59
C PHE A 305 23.21 7.61 -0.78
N ARG A 306 23.67 7.63 -2.04
CA ARG A 306 25.11 7.57 -2.37
C ARG A 306 25.89 8.80 -1.87
N PHE A 307 25.31 10.00 -1.99
CA PHE A 307 25.93 11.23 -1.48
C PHE A 307 25.90 11.28 0.05
N ARG A 308 24.84 10.81 0.67
CA ARG A 308 24.69 10.83 2.13
C ARG A 308 25.60 9.82 2.83
N PHE A 309 25.85 8.66 2.20
CA PHE A 309 26.70 7.59 2.72
C PHE A 309 27.73 7.17 1.66
N PRO A 310 28.77 7.98 1.47
CA PRO A 310 29.83 7.64 0.51
C PRO A 310 30.55 6.36 0.97
N LYS A 311 30.76 5.42 0.03
CA LYS A 311 31.58 4.25 0.28
C LYS A 311 33.01 4.71 0.56
N ASN A 312 33.51 4.63 1.80
CA ASN A 312 34.95 4.82 2.09
C ASN A 312 35.74 3.81 1.26
N ARG A 313 36.48 4.32 0.28
CA ARG A 313 37.49 3.59 -0.49
C ARG A 313 38.80 3.49 0.35
N SER A 314 38.76 2.97 1.55
CA SER A 314 39.94 2.77 2.37
C SER A 314 39.89 1.42 3.06
N THR A 315 40.32 0.37 2.36
CA THR A 315 41.03 -0.79 2.93
C THR A 315 41.51 -1.70 1.78
N THR A 316 42.39 -1.21 0.94
CA THR A 316 43.26 -2.07 0.10
C THR A 316 44.61 -1.41 0.01
N ASN A 317 45.33 -1.29 1.15
CA ASN A 317 46.77 -1.09 1.18
C ASN A 317 47.28 -1.38 2.60
N ASP A 318 47.27 -2.67 2.97
CA ASP A 318 48.13 -3.20 4.01
C ASP A 318 48.23 -4.71 3.80
N ARG A 319 48.94 -5.07 2.73
CA ARG A 319 49.69 -6.32 2.60
C ARG A 319 50.89 -6.03 1.68
N SER A 320 51.91 -5.50 2.27
CA SER A 320 53.31 -5.65 1.80
C SER A 320 54.11 -6.33 2.88
#